data_5c1510c5baef8d51f6e2cde60ad3c24d
#
_entry.id   5c1510c5baef8d51f6e2cde60ad3c24d
#
_cell.length_a   1.000
_cell.length_b   1.000
_cell.length_c   1.000
_cell.angle_alpha   90.00
_cell.angle_beta   90.00
_cell.angle_gamma   90.00
#
_symmetry.space_group_name_H-M   'P 1'
#
loop_
_entity.id
_entity.type
_entity.pdbx_description
1 polymer ?
#
loop_
_entity_poly.entity_id
_entity_poly.type
_entity_poly.pdbx_seq_one_letter_code
_entity_poly.pdbx_strand_id
1 'polypeptide(L)'
;MNPDFTGKWKANIENSRLLGPAPKELLITISHSEPDLRVNMAITTVDQNTRYIDFQARTTGESATNSVLDAAWRSRLRWMGSELLIESWANQSEHELHFCDYWTLSSDRRVLTMEHRNDDLHGQITVLDRVDVDC
;
A
#
# COMPACT_ATOMS: atom_id res chain seq x y z
N MET A 1 -11.37 14.02 11.49
CA MET A 1 -11.99 13.02 10.59
C MET A 1 -10.90 12.35 9.77
N ASN A 2 -10.88 11.01 9.76
CA ASN A 2 -9.84 10.28 9.03
C ASN A 2 -10.09 10.32 7.52
N PRO A 3 -9.02 10.38 6.71
CA PRO A 3 -9.17 10.32 5.27
C PRO A 3 -9.80 9.02 4.80
N ASP A 4 -10.53 9.06 3.72
CA ASP A 4 -11.11 7.89 3.07
C ASP A 4 -10.29 7.59 1.82
N PHE A 5 -9.61 6.45 1.81
CA PHE A 5 -8.73 6.07 0.71
C PHE A 5 -9.48 5.34 -0.43
N THR A 6 -10.79 5.16 -0.30
CA THR A 6 -11.58 4.43 -1.31
C THR A 6 -11.36 4.99 -2.70
N GLY A 7 -11.14 4.11 -3.67
CA GLY A 7 -11.01 4.48 -5.06
C GLY A 7 -10.03 3.59 -5.80
N LYS A 8 -9.80 3.93 -7.06
CA LYS A 8 -8.79 3.30 -7.89
C LYS A 8 -7.61 4.25 -8.04
N TRP A 9 -6.42 3.71 -7.90
CA TRP A 9 -5.20 4.48 -7.89
C TRP A 9 -4.18 3.86 -8.84
N LYS A 10 -3.51 4.70 -9.61
CA LYS A 10 -2.46 4.27 -10.52
C LYS A 10 -1.16 4.92 -10.12
N ALA A 11 -0.09 4.13 -9.99
CA ALA A 11 1.19 4.68 -9.61
C ALA A 11 1.73 5.61 -10.69
N ASN A 12 2.16 6.78 -10.24
CA ASN A 12 2.87 7.74 -11.07
C ASN A 12 4.37 7.47 -10.90
N ILE A 13 4.91 6.63 -11.77
CA ILE A 13 6.29 6.15 -11.64
C ILE A 13 7.28 7.30 -11.73
N GLU A 14 7.03 8.29 -12.60
CA GLU A 14 7.91 9.43 -12.78
C GLU A 14 8.04 10.29 -11.52
N ASN A 15 6.94 10.44 -10.78
CA ASN A 15 6.92 11.23 -9.55
C ASN A 15 7.24 10.42 -8.31
N SER A 16 7.43 9.13 -8.45
CA SER A 16 7.75 8.23 -7.33
C SER A 16 9.26 8.09 -7.17
N ARG A 17 9.67 7.79 -5.93
CA ARG A 17 11.06 7.46 -5.64
C ARG A 17 11.14 5.98 -5.32
N LEU A 18 11.42 5.17 -6.33
CA LEU A 18 11.46 3.72 -6.19
C LEU A 18 12.92 3.27 -6.05
N LEU A 19 13.18 2.40 -5.08
CA LEU A 19 14.53 1.93 -4.75
C LEU A 19 14.83 0.55 -5.30
N GLY A 20 13.96 0.01 -6.10
CA GLY A 20 14.16 -1.28 -6.76
C GLY A 20 13.70 -1.20 -8.20
N PRO A 21 13.63 -2.34 -8.91
CA PRO A 21 13.10 -2.34 -10.26
C PRO A 21 11.68 -1.80 -10.28
N ALA A 22 11.44 -0.76 -11.08
CA ALA A 22 10.12 -0.17 -11.18
C ALA A 22 9.19 -1.11 -11.96
N PRO A 23 7.94 -1.27 -11.53
CA PRO A 23 6.96 -2.00 -12.32
C PRO A 23 6.59 -1.20 -13.55
N LYS A 24 6.10 -1.90 -14.57
CA LYS A 24 5.55 -1.23 -15.74
C LYS A 24 4.26 -0.50 -15.37
N GLU A 25 3.45 -1.13 -14.51
CA GLU A 25 2.19 -0.56 -14.04
C GLU A 25 1.87 -1.08 -12.64
N LEU A 26 1.34 -0.22 -11.81
CA LEU A 26 0.81 -0.59 -10.51
C LEU A 26 -0.57 0.05 -10.36
N LEU A 27 -1.59 -0.79 -10.25
CA LEU A 27 -2.97 -0.35 -10.01
C LEU A 27 -3.42 -0.85 -8.65
N ILE A 28 -4.01 0.04 -7.87
CA ILE A 28 -4.50 -0.28 -6.54
C ILE A 28 -5.97 0.10 -6.44
N THR A 29 -6.79 -0.84 -6.00
CA THR A 29 -8.20 -0.58 -5.71
C THR A 29 -8.39 -0.70 -4.21
N ILE A 30 -8.92 0.34 -3.59
CA ILE A 30 -9.12 0.40 -2.15
C ILE A 30 -10.60 0.53 -1.84
N SER A 31 -11.09 -0.33 -0.94
CA SER A 31 -12.39 -0.20 -0.31
C SER A 31 -12.14 0.11 1.16
N HIS A 32 -12.52 1.30 1.56
CA HIS A 32 -12.27 1.79 2.91
C HIS A 32 -13.58 2.26 3.52
N SER A 33 -14.04 1.53 4.53
CA SER A 33 -15.22 1.88 5.30
C SER A 33 -14.87 1.66 6.77
N GLU A 34 -14.48 2.73 7.45
CA GLU A 34 -13.95 2.66 8.81
C GLU A 34 -14.74 1.72 9.71
N PRO A 35 -14.08 0.82 10.44
CA PRO A 35 -12.61 0.62 10.49
C PRO A 35 -12.05 -0.38 9.47
N ASP A 36 -12.82 -0.79 8.49
CA ASP A 36 -12.44 -1.85 7.57
C ASP A 36 -11.70 -1.30 6.35
N LEU A 37 -10.58 -1.92 6.01
CA LEU A 37 -9.76 -1.56 4.85
C LEU A 37 -9.47 -2.81 4.03
N ARG A 38 -9.77 -2.75 2.74
CA ARG A 38 -9.43 -3.80 1.80
C ARG A 38 -8.68 -3.19 0.61
N VAL A 39 -7.55 -3.79 0.27
CA VAL A 39 -6.66 -3.29 -0.76
C VAL A 39 -6.39 -4.40 -1.77
N ASN A 40 -6.68 -4.14 -3.04
CA ASN A 40 -6.32 -5.04 -4.12
C ASN A 40 -5.29 -4.35 -5.00
N MET A 41 -4.15 -5.01 -5.21
CA MET A 41 -3.08 -4.49 -6.04
C MET A 41 -2.87 -5.37 -7.24
N ALA A 42 -2.68 -4.74 -8.40
CA ALA A 42 -2.25 -5.43 -9.62
C ALA A 42 -0.92 -4.83 -10.03
N ILE A 43 0.14 -5.64 -9.96
CA ILE A 43 1.51 -5.23 -10.26
C ILE A 43 1.92 -5.88 -11.56
N THR A 44 2.14 -5.08 -12.60
CA THR A 44 2.61 -5.57 -13.89
C THR A 44 4.08 -5.22 -14.04
N THR A 45 4.91 -6.24 -14.21
CA THR A 45 6.35 -6.06 -14.36
C THR A 45 6.72 -5.77 -15.80
N VAL A 46 7.99 -5.37 -16.02
CA VAL A 46 8.46 -5.01 -17.37
C VAL A 46 8.42 -6.17 -18.35
N ASP A 47 8.44 -7.40 -17.88
CA ASP A 47 8.28 -8.60 -18.70
C ASP A 47 6.81 -8.98 -18.94
N GLN A 48 5.89 -8.08 -18.55
CA GLN A 48 4.44 -8.18 -18.76
C GLN A 48 3.75 -9.26 -17.95
N ASN A 49 4.36 -9.70 -16.87
CA ASN A 49 3.70 -10.57 -15.89
C ASN A 49 2.95 -9.71 -14.89
N THR A 50 1.71 -10.09 -14.57
CA THR A 50 0.90 -9.40 -13.58
C THR A 50 0.73 -10.27 -12.35
N ARG A 51 0.96 -9.67 -11.18
CA ARG A 51 0.75 -10.31 -9.89
C ARG A 51 -0.32 -9.55 -9.14
N TYR A 52 -1.11 -10.27 -8.37
CA TYR A 52 -2.21 -9.70 -7.61
C TYR A 52 -2.00 -9.90 -6.12
N ILE A 53 -2.28 -8.85 -5.36
CA ILE A 53 -2.22 -8.88 -3.90
C ILE A 53 -3.58 -8.44 -3.38
N ASP A 54 -4.15 -9.23 -2.45
CA ASP A 54 -5.38 -8.90 -1.76
C ASP A 54 -5.04 -8.79 -0.27
N PHE A 55 -5.29 -7.62 0.30
CA PHE A 55 -4.93 -7.31 1.67
C PHE A 55 -6.16 -6.77 2.40
N GLN A 56 -6.43 -7.30 3.60
CA GLN A 56 -7.52 -6.85 4.44
C GLN A 56 -7.04 -6.64 5.86
N ALA A 57 -7.44 -5.54 6.46
CA ALA A 57 -7.12 -5.24 7.85
C ALA A 57 -8.10 -4.21 8.40
N ARG A 58 -8.04 -4.00 9.72
CA ARG A 58 -8.85 -2.98 10.39
C ARG A 58 -7.92 -1.92 10.97
N THR A 59 -8.34 -0.67 10.88
CA THR A 59 -7.54 0.48 11.34
C THR A 59 -7.54 0.63 12.87
N THR A 60 -8.06 -0.34 13.59
CA THR A 60 -8.15 -0.33 15.05
C THR A 60 -6.87 -0.75 15.78
N GLY A 61 -5.84 -1.16 15.04
CA GLY A 61 -4.61 -1.70 15.61
C GLY A 61 -4.63 -3.20 15.84
N GLU A 62 -5.72 -3.88 15.46
CA GLU A 62 -5.78 -5.33 15.55
C GLU A 62 -4.84 -5.97 14.53
N SER A 63 -4.22 -7.09 14.92
CA SER A 63 -3.41 -7.86 13.98
C SER A 63 -4.27 -8.51 12.92
N ALA A 64 -3.84 -8.41 11.67
CA ALA A 64 -4.44 -9.12 10.55
C ALA A 64 -3.36 -9.91 9.83
N THR A 65 -3.69 -11.10 9.37
CA THR A 65 -2.76 -11.93 8.59
C THR A 65 -3.28 -12.05 7.17
N ASN A 66 -2.41 -11.74 6.22
CA ASN A 66 -2.73 -11.83 4.80
C ASN A 66 -1.64 -12.62 4.09
N SER A 67 -2.02 -13.29 3.00
CA SER A 67 -1.05 -13.94 2.12
C SER A 67 -0.66 -12.94 1.04
N VAL A 68 0.62 -12.59 0.99
CA VAL A 68 1.15 -11.64 0.03
C VAL A 68 2.27 -12.34 -0.74
N LEU A 69 2.04 -12.62 -2.02
CA LEU A 69 3.02 -13.28 -2.90
C LEU A 69 3.60 -14.56 -2.27
N ASP A 70 2.71 -15.43 -1.79
CA ASP A 70 3.01 -16.74 -1.19
C ASP A 70 3.67 -16.67 0.20
N ALA A 71 3.71 -15.51 0.80
CA ALA A 71 4.22 -15.33 2.16
C ALA A 71 3.10 -14.85 3.08
N ALA A 72 3.13 -15.31 4.33
CA ALA A 72 2.17 -14.83 5.33
C ALA A 72 2.70 -13.54 5.95
N TRP A 73 1.90 -12.51 5.89
CA TRP A 73 2.21 -11.19 6.45
C TRP A 73 1.25 -10.87 7.58
N ARG A 74 1.79 -10.49 8.72
CA ARG A 74 1.00 -9.98 9.84
C ARG A 74 1.12 -8.46 9.83
N SER A 75 0.00 -7.76 9.91
CA SER A 75 -0.02 -6.30 9.83
C SER A 75 -0.92 -5.71 10.89
N ARG A 76 -0.57 -4.50 11.31
CA ARG A 76 -1.39 -3.65 12.18
C ARG A 76 -1.51 -2.28 11.54
N LEU A 77 -2.73 -1.76 11.53
CA LEU A 77 -3.01 -0.45 10.96
C LEU A 77 -3.50 0.47 12.06
N ARG A 78 -2.97 1.68 12.12
CA ARG A 78 -3.43 2.69 13.07
C ARG A 78 -3.30 4.08 12.48
N TRP A 79 -4.11 4.97 12.96
CA TRP A 79 -4.06 6.37 12.55
C TRP A 79 -3.03 7.14 13.36
N MET A 80 -2.26 7.98 12.67
CA MET A 80 -1.35 8.95 13.28
C MET A 80 -1.75 10.31 12.72
N GLY A 81 -2.74 10.95 13.37
CA GLY A 81 -3.35 12.14 12.80
C GLY A 81 -4.12 11.79 11.53
N SER A 82 -3.78 12.42 10.42
CA SER A 82 -4.41 12.13 9.11
C SER A 82 -3.61 11.13 8.28
N GLU A 83 -2.57 10.54 8.87
CA GLU A 83 -1.71 9.57 8.21
C GLU A 83 -2.03 8.16 8.70
N LEU A 84 -2.13 7.21 7.80
CA LEU A 84 -2.36 5.81 8.16
C LEU A 84 -1.01 5.09 8.22
N LEU A 85 -0.69 4.54 9.38
CA LEU A 85 0.51 3.73 9.58
C LEU A 85 0.15 2.26 9.45
N ILE A 86 0.87 1.58 8.56
CA ILE A 86 0.75 0.13 8.37
C ILE A 86 2.07 -0.50 8.79
N GLU A 87 2.06 -1.19 9.95
CA GLU A 87 3.22 -1.95 10.38
C GLU A 87 3.04 -3.40 9.93
N SER A 88 4.07 -3.96 9.33
CA SER A 88 3.99 -5.33 8.80
C SER A 88 5.20 -6.15 9.22
N TRP A 89 4.94 -7.43 9.48
CA TRP A 89 5.96 -8.42 9.83
C TRP A 89 5.79 -9.65 8.95
N ALA A 90 6.87 -10.13 8.39
CA ALA A 90 6.87 -11.36 7.62
C ALA A 90 8.11 -12.18 7.95
N ASN A 91 7.96 -13.49 7.98
CA ASN A 91 9.10 -14.39 8.12
C ASN A 91 9.55 -14.78 6.74
N GLN A 92 10.83 -14.49 6.43
CA GLN A 92 11.44 -14.90 5.18
C GLN A 92 12.72 -15.65 5.50
N SER A 93 12.73 -16.93 5.19
CA SER A 93 13.82 -17.84 5.59
C SER A 93 13.98 -17.84 7.11
N GLU A 94 15.15 -17.48 7.62
CA GLU A 94 15.41 -17.43 9.07
C GLU A 94 15.29 -16.02 9.64
N HIS A 95 14.86 -15.07 8.82
CA HIS A 95 14.78 -13.66 9.22
C HIS A 95 13.34 -13.18 9.26
N GLU A 96 13.04 -12.40 10.30
CA GLU A 96 11.78 -11.66 10.35
C GLU A 96 11.99 -10.29 9.71
N LEU A 97 11.18 -10.00 8.71
CA LEU A 97 11.15 -8.67 8.10
C LEU A 97 10.14 -7.81 8.85
N HIS A 98 10.54 -6.59 9.18
CA HIS A 98 9.65 -5.62 9.81
C HIS A 98 9.78 -4.30 9.05
N PHE A 99 8.65 -3.76 8.60
CA PHE A 99 8.65 -2.47 7.95
C PHE A 99 7.36 -1.71 8.22
N CYS A 100 7.39 -0.43 7.95
CA CYS A 100 6.27 0.47 8.13
C CYS A 100 5.99 1.19 6.82
N ASP A 101 4.72 1.31 6.49
CA ASP A 101 4.25 2.12 5.37
C ASP A 101 3.37 3.24 5.91
N TYR A 102 3.58 4.44 5.41
CA TYR A 102 2.81 5.62 5.79
C TYR A 102 2.01 6.09 4.59
N TRP A 103 0.70 6.10 4.73
CA TRP A 103 -0.21 6.52 3.66
C TRP A 103 -0.78 7.88 3.97
N THR A 104 -0.61 8.82 3.05
CA THR A 104 -1.17 10.16 3.17
C THR A 104 -1.97 10.50 1.91
N LEU A 105 -3.06 11.22 2.10
CA LEU A 105 -3.94 11.65 1.02
C LEU A 105 -3.80 13.16 0.87
N SER A 106 -3.65 13.65 -0.37
CA SER A 106 -3.61 15.08 -0.64
C SER A 106 -4.92 15.76 -0.26
N SER A 107 -4.85 17.07 -0.06
CA SER A 107 -6.03 17.85 0.37
C SER A 107 -7.17 17.79 -0.65
N ASP A 108 -6.86 17.65 -1.94
CA ASP A 108 -7.86 17.51 -2.99
C ASP A 108 -8.29 16.05 -3.22
N ARG A 109 -7.72 15.10 -2.45
CA ARG A 109 -8.01 13.67 -2.51
C ARG A 109 -7.70 13.01 -3.85
N ARG A 110 -6.80 13.60 -4.62
CA ARG A 110 -6.42 13.07 -5.95
C ARG A 110 -5.10 12.36 -5.96
N VAL A 111 -4.28 12.51 -4.92
CA VAL A 111 -2.96 11.91 -4.83
C VAL A 111 -2.81 11.15 -3.52
N LEU A 112 -2.46 9.87 -3.63
CA LEU A 112 -2.13 9.02 -2.50
C LEU A 112 -0.63 8.82 -2.48
N THR A 113 0.01 9.08 -1.35
CA THR A 113 1.44 8.88 -1.18
C THR A 113 1.68 7.78 -0.17
N MET A 114 2.49 6.79 -0.54
CA MET A 114 2.89 5.67 0.30
C MET A 114 4.38 5.76 0.53
N GLU A 115 4.81 5.96 1.77
CA GLU A 115 6.21 6.01 2.13
C GLU A 115 6.60 4.75 2.90
N HIS A 116 7.62 4.07 2.44
CA HIS A 116 8.10 2.82 3.02
C HIS A 116 9.34 3.06 3.88
N ARG A 117 9.38 2.49 5.07
CA ARG A 117 10.47 2.67 6.03
C ARG A 117 10.89 1.34 6.68
N ASN A 118 12.09 1.33 7.24
CA ASN A 118 12.63 0.30 8.13
C ASN A 118 13.07 -1.01 7.48
N ASP A 119 13.48 -0.98 6.21
CA ASP A 119 14.14 -2.12 5.57
C ASP A 119 15.03 -1.63 4.42
N ASP A 120 15.45 -2.53 3.52
CA ASP A 120 16.31 -2.18 2.39
C ASP A 120 15.69 -1.16 1.43
N LEU A 121 14.37 -1.02 1.48
CA LEU A 121 13.64 -0.05 0.68
C LEU A 121 13.29 1.21 1.45
N HIS A 122 13.99 1.46 2.56
CA HIS A 122 13.77 2.64 3.39
C HIS A 122 13.85 3.93 2.57
N GLY A 123 12.81 4.73 2.64
CA GLY A 123 12.72 5.96 1.88
C GLY A 123 12.09 5.82 0.51
N GLN A 124 11.63 4.62 0.14
CA GLN A 124 10.85 4.46 -1.08
C GLN A 124 9.53 5.20 -0.94
N ILE A 125 9.21 6.01 -1.93
CA ILE A 125 7.97 6.78 -1.96
C ILE A 125 7.24 6.46 -3.25
N THR A 126 6.02 5.94 -3.11
CA THR A 126 5.15 5.67 -4.24
C THR A 126 4.06 6.72 -4.27
N VAL A 127 3.97 7.44 -5.38
CA VAL A 127 2.95 8.45 -5.61
C VAL A 127 1.91 7.85 -6.56
N LEU A 128 0.65 7.89 -6.15
CA LEU A 128 -0.42 7.32 -6.96
C LEU A 128 -1.46 8.40 -7.24
N ASP A 129 -1.87 8.45 -8.50
CA ASP A 129 -2.92 9.35 -8.94
C ASP A 129 -4.25 8.62 -8.96
N ARG A 130 -5.31 9.30 -8.57
CA ARG A 130 -6.66 8.74 -8.62
C ARG A 130 -7.08 8.56 -10.06
N VAL A 131 -7.55 7.37 -10.37
CA VAL A 131 -8.11 7.08 -11.69
C VAL A 131 -9.57 7.50 -11.66
N ASP A 132 -9.91 8.49 -12.49
CA ASP A 132 -11.31 8.91 -12.61
C ASP A 132 -12.07 7.85 -13.38
N VAL A 133 -13.20 7.46 -12.82
CA VAL A 133 -14.11 6.56 -13.51
C VAL A 133 -15.08 7.42 -14.30
N ASP A 134 -15.01 7.30 -15.61
CA ASP A 134 -15.97 8.00 -16.46
C ASP A 134 -17.37 7.43 -16.24
N CYS A 135 -18.25 8.28 -15.87
CA CYS A 135 -19.64 7.91 -15.68
C CYS A 135 -20.39 7.96 -17.00
#